data_d66c50f84711c8ddd3b9e38cec5f030a
#
_entry.id   d66c50f84711c8ddd3b9e38cec5f030a
#
_cell.length_a   1.000
_cell.length_b   1.000
_cell.length_c   1.000
_cell.angle_alpha   90.00
_cell.angle_beta   90.00
_cell.angle_gamma   90.00
#
_symmetry.space_group_name_H-M   'P 1'
#
loop_
_entity.id
_entity.type
_entity.pdbx_description
1 polymer ?
#
loop_
_entity_poly.entity_id
_entity_poly.type
_entity_poly.pdbx_seq_one_letter_code
_entity_poly.pdbx_strand_id
1 'polypeptide(L)'
;MPKKLEKVTKPIAIWPGLEDGVPKPVMPYSPAVKVGDWVFVAGQLASNFKTGLPKEVIPNSKNRTSGLELQSDFVFRNMAQTLQAAGCNMRNDTIKLWEWFVSDRPNQKDFLLGNNNHQLDIQPYEFSMKNTFQDFLPPRSSIGIGELMWVGTQIELEVICLTNQDKSTHYSLDTDSSENSSTHTDAIRKGDWIFISNQNGMSKDDLSSVPIEIQTERMLEKLLQLSEKSGSSFNQAVKAEVFIGDSKDFTVVDEIWKKWFPHNPPARFVLPHAG
;
A
#
# COMPACT_ATOMS: atom_id res chain seq x y z
N MET A 1 30.91 18.97 -23.78
CA MET A 1 31.64 18.25 -22.73
C MET A 1 30.73 17.15 -22.23
N PRO A 2 31.16 15.87 -22.17
CA PRO A 2 30.31 14.83 -21.60
C PRO A 2 30.11 15.14 -20.11
N LYS A 3 28.84 15.21 -19.66
CA LYS A 3 28.51 15.28 -18.24
C LYS A 3 29.20 14.11 -17.52
N LYS A 4 30.05 14.43 -16.52
CA LYS A 4 30.57 13.41 -15.59
C LYS A 4 29.39 12.61 -15.09
N LEU A 5 29.34 11.32 -15.41
CA LEU A 5 28.37 10.41 -14.79
C LEU A 5 28.58 10.51 -13.28
N GLU A 6 27.60 11.03 -12.57
CA GLU A 6 27.59 10.98 -11.11
C GLU A 6 27.75 9.52 -10.69
N LYS A 7 28.57 9.30 -9.67
CA LYS A 7 28.89 7.96 -9.18
C LYS A 7 27.58 7.30 -8.73
N VAL A 8 27.10 6.32 -9.50
CA VAL A 8 25.88 5.58 -9.18
C VAL A 8 26.02 4.96 -7.78
N THR A 9 25.13 5.32 -6.88
CA THR A 9 25.11 4.76 -5.54
C THR A 9 24.80 3.25 -5.63
N LYS A 10 25.67 2.42 -5.08
CA LYS A 10 25.51 0.97 -5.14
C LYS A 10 24.42 0.51 -4.19
N PRO A 11 23.47 -0.33 -4.63
CA PRO A 11 22.48 -0.94 -3.75
C PRO A 11 23.14 -1.81 -2.67
N ILE A 12 22.59 -1.76 -1.45
CA ILE A 12 23.04 -2.53 -0.29
C ILE A 12 21.85 -3.36 0.21
N ALA A 13 22.01 -4.68 0.24
CA ALA A 13 21.04 -5.58 0.85
C ALA A 13 21.06 -5.43 2.37
N ILE A 14 19.88 -5.31 2.97
CA ILE A 14 19.69 -5.14 4.41
C ILE A 14 19.17 -6.45 5.00
N TRP A 15 19.87 -6.93 6.00
CA TRP A 15 19.54 -8.15 6.70
C TRP A 15 19.43 -7.83 8.19
N PRO A 16 18.22 -7.80 8.76
CA PRO A 16 18.08 -7.71 10.21
C PRO A 16 18.68 -8.94 10.86
N GLY A 17 19.22 -8.78 12.08
CA GLY A 17 19.80 -9.90 12.83
C GLY A 17 18.75 -10.96 13.18
N LEU A 18 19.16 -12.22 13.20
CA LEU A 18 18.28 -13.30 13.68
C LEU A 18 17.96 -13.16 15.18
N GLU A 19 18.85 -12.55 15.93
CA GLU A 19 18.68 -12.17 17.33
C GLU A 19 17.55 -11.17 17.55
N ASP A 20 17.20 -10.41 16.52
CA ASP A 20 16.07 -9.46 16.56
C ASP A 20 14.72 -10.15 16.32
N GLY A 21 14.72 -11.45 16.10
CA GLY A 21 13.51 -12.26 15.91
C GLY A 21 12.88 -12.13 14.53
N VAL A 22 13.55 -11.46 13.58
CA VAL A 22 13.06 -11.36 12.20
C VAL A 22 13.38 -12.66 11.45
N PRO A 23 12.37 -13.34 10.89
CA PRO A 23 12.62 -14.60 10.16
C PRO A 23 13.48 -14.36 8.93
N LYS A 24 14.52 -15.18 8.78
CA LYS A 24 15.35 -15.14 7.57
C LYS A 24 14.58 -15.78 6.41
N PRO A 25 14.41 -15.08 5.27
CA PRO A 25 13.83 -15.68 4.08
C PRO A 25 14.61 -16.91 3.63
N VAL A 26 13.88 -17.95 3.21
CA VAL A 26 14.47 -19.15 2.57
C VAL A 26 14.54 -19.01 1.05
N MET A 27 13.86 -18.01 0.50
CA MET A 27 13.86 -17.66 -0.92
C MET A 27 14.96 -16.64 -1.23
N PRO A 28 15.41 -16.53 -2.49
CA PRO A 28 16.54 -15.67 -2.88
C PRO A 28 16.12 -14.20 -3.01
N TYR A 29 15.75 -13.55 -1.89
CA TYR A 29 15.50 -12.11 -1.84
C TYR A 29 16.04 -11.51 -0.54
N SER A 30 16.32 -10.22 -0.56
CA SER A 30 16.72 -9.45 0.63
C SER A 30 15.49 -8.85 1.31
N PRO A 31 15.37 -8.89 2.64
CA PRO A 31 14.27 -8.25 3.37
C PRO A 31 14.08 -6.78 3.03
N ALA A 32 15.18 -6.06 2.80
CA ALA A 32 15.17 -4.73 2.23
C ALA A 32 16.44 -4.44 1.43
N VAL A 33 16.36 -3.44 0.56
CA VAL A 33 17.51 -2.91 -0.19
C VAL A 33 17.55 -1.40 -0.02
N LYS A 34 18.73 -0.88 0.37
CA LYS A 34 19.00 0.56 0.45
C LYS A 34 19.84 1.03 -0.72
N VAL A 35 19.46 2.15 -1.31
CA VAL A 35 20.23 2.84 -2.36
C VAL A 35 20.11 4.34 -2.18
N GLY A 36 21.21 5.01 -1.84
CA GLY A 36 21.15 6.42 -1.42
C GLY A 36 20.21 6.58 -0.22
N ASP A 37 19.27 7.51 -0.35
CA ASP A 37 18.26 7.78 0.67
C ASP A 37 17.03 6.87 0.59
N TRP A 38 16.94 6.04 -0.44
CA TRP A 38 15.81 5.14 -0.67
C TRP A 38 16.00 3.79 0.01
N VAL A 39 14.95 3.30 0.64
CA VAL A 39 14.86 1.93 1.16
C VAL A 39 13.59 1.29 0.63
N PHE A 40 13.78 0.16 -0.03
CA PHE A 40 12.73 -0.69 -0.58
C PHE A 40 12.64 -1.94 0.28
N VAL A 41 11.51 -2.16 0.92
CA VAL A 41 11.26 -3.34 1.78
C VAL A 41 10.46 -4.34 0.97
N ALA A 42 10.91 -5.59 0.98
CA ALA A 42 10.17 -6.69 0.36
C ALA A 42 8.86 -6.95 1.12
N GLY A 43 7.89 -7.55 0.45
CA GLY A 43 6.64 -7.98 1.06
C GLY A 43 6.91 -8.80 2.31
N GLN A 44 6.26 -8.44 3.42
CA GLN A 44 6.37 -9.11 4.71
C GLN A 44 5.02 -9.63 5.17
N LEU A 45 4.99 -10.88 5.53
CA LEU A 45 3.82 -11.58 6.03
C LEU A 45 4.15 -12.32 7.34
N ALA A 46 3.13 -12.75 8.05
CA ALA A 46 3.29 -13.46 9.31
C ALA A 46 3.71 -14.92 9.07
N SER A 47 5.00 -15.12 8.80
CA SER A 47 5.58 -16.44 8.56
C SER A 47 6.98 -16.54 9.17
N ASN A 48 7.34 -17.73 9.62
CA ASN A 48 8.73 -18.07 9.97
C ASN A 48 9.49 -18.76 8.82
N PHE A 49 8.89 -18.84 7.63
CA PHE A 49 9.42 -19.46 6.41
C PHE A 49 9.77 -20.97 6.49
N LYS A 50 9.62 -21.61 7.65
CA LYS A 50 9.87 -23.04 7.82
C LYS A 50 8.60 -23.83 8.11
N THR A 51 7.75 -23.28 8.98
CA THR A 51 6.56 -23.98 9.48
C THR A 51 5.27 -23.24 9.14
N GLY A 52 5.33 -22.15 8.36
CA GLY A 52 4.18 -21.33 8.04
C GLY A 52 3.85 -20.32 9.15
N LEU A 53 2.57 -20.20 9.51
CA LEU A 53 2.13 -19.26 10.54
C LEU A 53 2.76 -19.53 11.90
N PRO A 54 3.40 -18.53 12.53
CA PRO A 54 3.87 -18.64 13.91
C PRO A 54 2.70 -18.88 14.88
N LYS A 55 2.94 -19.67 15.92
CA LYS A 55 1.89 -19.99 16.92
C LYS A 55 1.33 -18.74 17.62
N GLU A 56 2.16 -17.72 17.79
CA GLU A 56 1.80 -16.46 18.44
C GLU A 56 0.75 -15.63 17.69
N VAL A 57 0.63 -15.82 16.37
CA VAL A 57 -0.37 -15.11 15.54
C VAL A 57 -1.64 -15.92 15.30
N ILE A 58 -1.77 -17.07 15.95
CA ILE A 58 -2.97 -17.92 15.86
C ILE A 58 -3.87 -17.61 17.08
N PRO A 59 -5.12 -17.14 16.86
CA PRO A 59 -6.06 -16.92 17.95
C PRO A 59 -6.25 -18.19 18.80
N ASN A 60 -6.38 -18.02 20.09
CA ASN A 60 -6.61 -19.12 21.02
C ASN A 60 -7.68 -18.74 22.06
N SER A 61 -8.14 -19.72 22.86
CA SER A 61 -9.20 -19.53 23.86
C SER A 61 -8.90 -18.51 24.95
N LYS A 62 -7.63 -18.19 25.16
CA LYS A 62 -7.17 -17.21 26.16
C LYS A 62 -7.00 -15.81 25.56
N ASN A 63 -6.78 -15.74 24.26
CA ASN A 63 -6.60 -14.49 23.54
C ASN A 63 -7.78 -14.29 22.58
N ARG A 64 -8.59 -13.26 22.81
CA ARG A 64 -9.74 -12.91 21.97
C ARG A 64 -9.38 -12.00 20.81
N THR A 65 -8.10 -11.66 20.66
CA THR A 65 -7.57 -10.85 19.55
C THR A 65 -7.78 -11.59 18.23
N SER A 66 -8.17 -10.86 17.20
CA SER A 66 -8.40 -11.47 15.88
C SER A 66 -7.09 -11.97 15.26
N GLY A 67 -7.18 -12.93 14.35
CA GLY A 67 -6.00 -13.41 13.61
C GLY A 67 -5.36 -12.31 12.78
N LEU A 68 -6.16 -11.44 12.18
CA LEU A 68 -5.67 -10.31 11.39
C LEU A 68 -4.88 -9.32 12.25
N GLU A 69 -5.35 -8.97 13.45
CA GLU A 69 -4.64 -8.09 14.38
C GLU A 69 -3.29 -8.69 14.79
N LEU A 70 -3.28 -9.96 15.22
CA LEU A 70 -2.06 -10.65 15.64
C LEU A 70 -1.03 -10.73 14.50
N GLN A 71 -1.48 -11.01 13.27
CA GLN A 71 -0.62 -11.04 12.10
C GLN A 71 -0.10 -9.65 11.74
N SER A 72 -0.94 -8.63 11.83
CA SER A 72 -0.56 -7.24 11.58
C SER A 72 0.52 -6.75 12.55
N ASP A 73 0.34 -7.00 13.84
CA ASP A 73 1.33 -6.64 14.87
C ASP A 73 2.67 -7.35 14.63
N PHE A 74 2.61 -8.63 14.24
CA PHE A 74 3.80 -9.40 13.90
C PHE A 74 4.54 -8.79 12.70
N VAL A 75 3.81 -8.48 11.63
CA VAL A 75 4.39 -7.93 10.40
C VAL A 75 4.97 -6.53 10.66
N PHE A 76 4.23 -5.65 11.34
CA PHE A 76 4.72 -4.30 11.68
C PHE A 76 5.98 -4.34 12.56
N ARG A 77 6.04 -5.24 13.53
CA ARG A 77 7.23 -5.44 14.35
C ARG A 77 8.44 -5.85 13.51
N ASN A 78 8.30 -6.85 12.64
CA ASN A 78 9.39 -7.32 11.79
C ASN A 78 9.83 -6.26 10.79
N MET A 79 8.87 -5.51 10.24
CA MET A 79 9.15 -4.41 9.32
C MET A 79 9.91 -3.28 10.02
N ALA A 80 9.51 -2.91 11.24
CA ALA A 80 10.21 -1.89 12.03
C ALA A 80 11.67 -2.30 12.29
N GLN A 81 11.93 -3.56 12.63
CA GLN A 81 13.30 -4.08 12.82
C GLN A 81 14.10 -4.07 11.51
N THR A 82 13.48 -4.44 10.39
CA THR A 82 14.11 -4.39 9.07
C THR A 82 14.49 -2.96 8.69
N LEU A 83 13.58 -2.01 8.92
CA LEU A 83 13.82 -0.59 8.66
C LEU A 83 14.89 -0.01 9.59
N GLN A 84 14.88 -0.38 10.85
CA GLN A 84 15.93 0.02 11.81
C GLN A 84 17.31 -0.46 11.35
N ALA A 85 17.44 -1.70 10.87
CA ALA A 85 18.68 -2.22 10.29
C ALA A 85 19.12 -1.44 9.04
N ALA A 86 18.19 -0.83 8.30
CA ALA A 86 18.47 0.06 7.17
C ALA A 86 18.80 1.50 7.59
N GLY A 87 18.72 1.82 8.88
CA GLY A 87 18.86 3.18 9.40
C GLY A 87 17.64 4.07 9.12
N CYS A 88 16.45 3.47 9.02
CA CYS A 88 15.18 4.15 8.82
C CYS A 88 14.33 4.15 10.08
N ASN A 89 13.53 5.20 10.24
CA ASN A 89 12.43 5.26 11.19
C ASN A 89 11.12 4.99 10.46
N MET A 90 10.39 3.96 10.88
CA MET A 90 9.16 3.53 10.22
C MET A 90 8.11 4.65 10.13
N ARG A 91 7.96 5.48 11.18
CA ARG A 91 6.97 6.56 11.22
C ARG A 91 7.34 7.76 10.35
N ASN A 92 8.63 8.13 10.36
CA ASN A 92 9.08 9.38 9.77
C ASN A 92 9.52 9.23 8.31
N ASP A 93 9.94 8.03 7.94
CA ASP A 93 10.58 7.79 6.65
C ASP A 93 9.71 7.02 5.67
N THR A 94 8.64 6.34 6.13
CA THR A 94 7.70 5.65 5.22
C THR A 94 6.92 6.66 4.40
N ILE A 95 7.03 6.55 3.09
CA ILE A 95 6.37 7.45 2.13
C ILE A 95 5.30 6.75 1.30
N LYS A 96 5.26 5.42 1.32
CA LYS A 96 4.22 4.61 0.68
C LYS A 96 4.12 3.25 1.36
N LEU A 97 2.89 2.78 1.55
CA LEU A 97 2.55 1.46 2.09
C LEU A 97 1.61 0.75 1.11
N TRP A 98 1.93 -0.49 0.75
CA TRP A 98 1.00 -1.41 0.09
C TRP A 98 0.53 -2.46 1.09
N GLU A 99 -0.76 -2.73 1.05
CA GLU A 99 -1.49 -3.61 1.95
C GLU A 99 -2.24 -4.65 1.12
N TRP A 100 -1.77 -5.89 1.16
CA TRP A 100 -2.34 -7.01 0.44
C TRP A 100 -3.15 -7.86 1.41
N PHE A 101 -4.47 -7.79 1.32
CA PHE A 101 -5.37 -8.55 2.19
C PHE A 101 -5.89 -9.79 1.47
N VAL A 102 -5.87 -10.93 2.16
CA VAL A 102 -6.58 -12.11 1.67
C VAL A 102 -8.07 -11.87 1.85
N SER A 103 -8.77 -11.75 0.74
CA SER A 103 -10.20 -11.53 0.66
C SER A 103 -10.86 -12.78 0.07
N ASP A 104 -11.94 -13.23 0.69
CA ASP A 104 -12.76 -14.30 0.12
C ASP A 104 -13.33 -13.80 -1.21
N ARG A 105 -12.94 -14.44 -2.30
CA ARG A 105 -13.59 -14.17 -3.57
C ARG A 105 -15.05 -14.59 -3.45
N PRO A 106 -16.01 -13.72 -3.80
CA PRO A 106 -17.36 -14.18 -4.04
C PRO A 106 -17.28 -15.33 -5.04
N ASN A 107 -18.01 -16.41 -4.81
CA ASN A 107 -18.07 -17.44 -5.84
C ASN A 107 -18.61 -16.82 -7.14
N GLN A 108 -18.28 -17.41 -8.27
CA GLN A 108 -18.60 -16.83 -9.58
C GLN A 108 -20.11 -16.49 -9.72
N LYS A 109 -20.98 -17.24 -9.07
CA LYS A 109 -22.43 -17.01 -9.07
C LYS A 109 -22.79 -15.75 -8.28
N ASP A 110 -22.23 -15.55 -7.10
CA ASP A 110 -22.49 -14.37 -6.28
C ASP A 110 -21.89 -13.12 -6.94
N PHE A 111 -20.69 -13.23 -7.54
CA PHE A 111 -20.10 -12.17 -8.32
C PHE A 111 -20.96 -11.72 -9.51
N LEU A 112 -21.50 -12.69 -10.28
CA LEU A 112 -22.38 -12.41 -11.42
C LEU A 112 -23.75 -11.84 -11.01
N LEU A 113 -24.19 -12.12 -9.78
CA LEU A 113 -25.44 -11.58 -9.20
C LEU A 113 -25.23 -10.21 -8.51
N GLY A 114 -24.01 -9.69 -8.49
CA GLY A 114 -23.69 -8.44 -7.79
C GLY A 114 -23.71 -8.56 -6.26
N ASN A 115 -23.71 -9.77 -5.73
CA ASN A 115 -23.64 -10.03 -4.29
C ASN A 115 -22.22 -9.88 -3.77
N ASN A 116 -21.64 -8.70 -3.94
CA ASN A 116 -20.26 -8.38 -3.55
C ASN A 116 -20.12 -8.02 -2.05
N ASN A 117 -21.00 -8.52 -1.19
CA ASN A 117 -21.02 -8.20 0.24
C ASN A 117 -19.92 -8.89 1.06
N HIS A 118 -18.86 -9.38 0.43
CA HIS A 118 -17.71 -9.93 1.12
C HIS A 118 -16.69 -8.82 1.45
N GLN A 119 -17.12 -7.86 2.26
CA GLN A 119 -16.18 -6.89 2.80
C GLN A 119 -15.39 -7.56 3.93
N LEU A 120 -14.07 -7.62 3.74
CA LEU A 120 -13.18 -8.02 4.81
C LEU A 120 -13.28 -6.97 5.94
N ASP A 121 -13.50 -7.40 7.17
CA ASP A 121 -13.37 -6.51 8.33
C ASP A 121 -11.89 -6.23 8.60
N ILE A 122 -11.43 -5.05 8.19
CA ILE A 122 -10.06 -4.59 8.40
C ILE A 122 -9.87 -3.77 9.69
N GLN A 123 -10.90 -3.61 10.52
CA GLN A 123 -10.79 -2.85 11.77
C GLN A 123 -9.65 -3.34 12.68
N PRO A 124 -9.40 -4.66 12.82
CA PRO A 124 -8.28 -5.17 13.59
C PRO A 124 -6.91 -4.71 13.04
N TYR A 125 -6.77 -4.66 11.72
CA TYR A 125 -5.57 -4.13 11.07
C TYR A 125 -5.43 -2.61 11.29
N GLU A 126 -6.52 -1.85 11.14
CA GLU A 126 -6.51 -0.40 11.35
C GLU A 126 -6.08 -0.04 12.77
N PHE A 127 -6.44 -0.86 13.76
CA PHE A 127 -6.00 -0.70 15.13
C PHE A 127 -4.47 -0.88 15.25
N SER A 128 -3.91 -1.96 14.71
CA SER A 128 -2.46 -2.20 14.70
C SER A 128 -1.69 -1.11 13.95
N MET A 129 -2.23 -0.66 12.82
CA MET A 129 -1.63 0.41 12.02
C MET A 129 -1.57 1.74 12.79
N LYS A 130 -2.67 2.15 13.44
CA LYS A 130 -2.72 3.34 14.28
C LYS A 130 -1.73 3.28 15.43
N ASN A 131 -1.62 2.14 16.10
CA ASN A 131 -0.63 1.95 17.18
C ASN A 131 0.81 2.07 16.66
N THR A 132 1.05 1.64 15.43
CA THR A 132 2.39 1.66 14.80
C THR A 132 2.79 3.06 14.33
N PHE A 133 1.94 3.71 13.56
CA PHE A 133 2.24 5.01 12.94
C PHE A 133 1.81 6.21 13.78
N GLN A 134 0.87 6.03 14.71
CA GLN A 134 0.29 7.09 15.55
C GLN A 134 -0.35 8.20 14.71
N ASP A 135 0.19 9.43 14.74
CA ASP A 135 -0.44 10.61 14.16
C ASP A 135 -0.18 10.79 12.64
N PHE A 136 0.77 10.03 12.08
CA PHE A 136 1.21 10.22 10.68
C PHE A 136 1.12 8.92 9.89
N LEU A 137 -0.08 8.63 9.39
CA LEU A 137 -0.25 7.48 8.50
C LEU A 137 0.36 7.77 7.12
N PRO A 138 1.14 6.84 6.53
CA PRO A 138 1.64 7.00 5.17
C PRO A 138 0.50 6.88 4.15
N PRO A 139 0.66 7.42 2.94
CA PRO A 139 -0.19 7.06 1.83
C PRO A 139 -0.18 5.57 1.58
N ARG A 140 -1.35 4.98 1.41
CA ARG A 140 -1.50 3.52 1.32
C ARG A 140 -2.28 3.07 0.09
N SER A 141 -2.01 1.86 -0.34
CA SER A 141 -2.81 1.13 -1.32
C SER A 141 -3.24 -0.20 -0.72
N SER A 142 -4.53 -0.34 -0.47
CA SER A 142 -5.14 -1.53 0.12
C SER A 142 -5.81 -2.34 -0.99
N ILE A 143 -5.41 -3.58 -1.17
CA ILE A 143 -5.83 -4.43 -2.27
C ILE A 143 -6.24 -5.81 -1.73
N GLY A 144 -7.43 -6.26 -2.08
CA GLY A 144 -7.88 -7.63 -1.84
C GLY A 144 -7.29 -8.59 -2.86
N ILE A 145 -6.77 -9.72 -2.38
CA ILE A 145 -6.21 -10.80 -3.21
C ILE A 145 -6.75 -12.16 -2.76
N GLY A 146 -6.69 -13.15 -3.64
CA GLY A 146 -7.28 -14.46 -3.35
C GLY A 146 -6.49 -15.30 -2.35
N GLU A 147 -5.17 -15.16 -2.31
CA GLU A 147 -4.29 -15.92 -1.41
C GLU A 147 -2.91 -15.27 -1.30
N LEU A 148 -2.21 -15.57 -0.22
CA LEU A 148 -0.80 -15.28 -0.01
C LEU A 148 0.00 -16.59 0.01
N MET A 149 1.34 -16.47 0.00
CA MET A 149 2.25 -17.61 -0.13
C MET A 149 2.02 -18.71 0.91
N TRP A 150 1.66 -18.36 2.15
CA TRP A 150 1.47 -19.32 3.23
C TRP A 150 0.02 -19.45 3.63
N VAL A 151 -0.48 -20.68 3.70
CA VAL A 151 -1.85 -20.97 4.13
C VAL A 151 -2.11 -20.37 5.50
N GLY A 152 -3.23 -19.63 5.62
CA GLY A 152 -3.66 -18.97 6.85
C GLY A 152 -3.08 -17.57 7.06
N THR A 153 -2.18 -17.10 6.19
CA THR A 153 -1.79 -15.67 6.20
C THR A 153 -2.92 -14.81 5.64
N GLN A 154 -3.20 -13.70 6.31
CA GLN A 154 -4.31 -12.80 5.99
C GLN A 154 -3.85 -11.46 5.44
N ILE A 155 -2.57 -11.11 5.66
CA ILE A 155 -2.01 -9.82 5.26
C ILE A 155 -0.54 -9.96 4.87
N GLU A 156 -0.16 -9.19 3.85
CA GLU A 156 1.23 -8.90 3.49
C GLU A 156 1.38 -7.40 3.34
N LEU A 157 2.49 -6.84 3.84
CA LEU A 157 2.79 -5.42 3.79
C LEU A 157 4.11 -5.18 3.06
N GLU A 158 4.14 -4.13 2.22
CA GLU A 158 5.31 -3.64 1.53
C GLU A 158 5.44 -2.13 1.73
N VAL A 159 6.65 -1.62 1.96
CA VAL A 159 6.86 -0.17 2.13
C VAL A 159 8.04 0.33 1.30
N ILE A 160 7.95 1.60 0.93
CA ILE A 160 9.08 2.40 0.48
C ILE A 160 9.32 3.51 1.50
N CYS A 161 10.60 3.68 1.86
CA CYS A 161 11.05 4.76 2.74
C CYS A 161 12.03 5.68 2.03
N LEU A 162 12.02 6.95 2.46
CA LEU A 162 12.96 7.97 2.00
C LEU A 162 13.55 8.67 3.23
N THR A 163 14.88 8.52 3.42
CA THR A 163 15.61 8.98 4.62
C THR A 163 16.24 10.36 4.47
N ASN A 164 15.97 11.07 3.38
CA ASN A 164 16.50 12.42 3.20
C ASN A 164 16.00 13.37 4.33
N GLN A 165 16.71 14.48 4.53
CA GLN A 165 16.40 15.45 5.59
C GLN A 165 15.20 16.35 5.29
N ASP A 166 14.57 16.19 4.13
CA ASP A 166 13.41 16.99 3.75
C ASP A 166 12.22 16.66 4.66
N LYS A 167 11.49 17.71 5.06
CA LYS A 167 10.26 17.53 5.80
C LYS A 167 9.18 16.92 4.92
N SER A 168 8.45 15.97 5.46
CA SER A 168 7.24 15.45 4.83
C SER A 168 6.09 16.44 5.01
N THR A 169 5.31 16.65 3.95
CA THR A 169 4.04 17.38 4.00
C THR A 169 2.92 16.42 3.61
N HIS A 170 1.90 16.35 4.45
CA HIS A 170 0.75 15.47 4.28
C HIS A 170 -0.43 16.26 3.72
N TYR A 171 -1.19 15.64 2.83
CA TYR A 171 -2.37 16.23 2.18
C TYR A 171 -3.56 15.30 2.31
N SER A 172 -4.76 15.86 2.46
CA SER A 172 -6.03 15.14 2.43
C SER A 172 -7.02 15.89 1.55
N LEU A 173 -7.95 15.18 0.91
CA LEU A 173 -9.07 15.76 0.18
C LEU A 173 -10.19 16.19 1.12
N ASP A 174 -10.41 15.48 2.21
CA ASP A 174 -11.44 15.81 3.20
C ASP A 174 -11.05 17.08 3.96
N THR A 175 -11.81 18.15 3.73
CA THR A 175 -11.65 19.45 4.40
C THR A 175 -12.42 19.53 5.72
N ASP A 176 -13.33 18.58 5.98
CA ASP A 176 -14.25 18.60 7.14
C ASP A 176 -13.71 17.90 8.39
N SER A 177 -12.48 17.40 8.36
CA SER A 177 -11.88 16.88 9.58
C SER A 177 -11.47 18.06 10.47
N SER A 178 -12.31 18.35 11.49
CA SER A 178 -11.91 19.08 12.69
C SER A 178 -10.47 18.67 13.07
N GLU A 179 -9.64 19.62 13.40
CA GLU A 179 -8.17 19.59 13.58
C GLU A 179 -7.54 18.41 14.34
N ASN A 180 -8.29 17.36 14.69
CA ASN A 180 -7.85 16.21 15.49
C ASN A 180 -8.14 14.83 14.91
N SER A 181 -8.49 14.69 13.62
CA SER A 181 -8.77 13.38 13.02
C SER A 181 -7.91 13.11 11.78
N SER A 182 -6.59 13.20 11.90
CA SER A 182 -5.65 12.76 10.84
C SER A 182 -5.51 11.23 10.81
N THR A 183 -6.62 10.54 10.63
CA THR A 183 -6.60 9.07 10.49
C THR A 183 -6.31 8.61 9.06
N HIS A 184 -6.11 9.56 8.13
CA HIS A 184 -5.89 9.26 6.72
C HIS A 184 -4.99 10.29 6.06
N THR A 185 -4.01 9.84 5.29
CA THR A 185 -3.17 10.66 4.43
C THR A 185 -3.42 10.28 2.98
N ASP A 186 -3.99 11.19 2.20
CA ASP A 186 -4.24 10.95 0.78
C ASP A 186 -2.99 11.10 -0.07
N ALA A 187 -2.11 12.03 0.28
CA ALA A 187 -0.82 12.19 -0.37
C ALA A 187 0.25 12.66 0.61
N ILE A 188 1.50 12.32 0.31
CA ILE A 188 2.69 12.83 0.98
C ILE A 188 3.64 13.43 -0.05
N ARG A 189 4.19 14.60 0.26
CA ARG A 189 5.33 15.17 -0.46
C ARG A 189 6.56 15.14 0.44
N LYS A 190 7.66 14.60 -0.06
CA LYS A 190 8.97 14.62 0.59
C LYS A 190 10.03 14.98 -0.45
N GLY A 191 10.58 16.19 -0.34
CA GLY A 191 11.43 16.78 -1.38
C GLY A 191 10.70 16.90 -2.71
N ASP A 192 11.27 16.35 -3.77
CA ASP A 192 10.73 16.37 -5.14
C ASP A 192 9.74 15.23 -5.42
N TRP A 193 9.49 14.36 -4.45
CA TRP A 193 8.66 13.17 -4.61
C TRP A 193 7.30 13.32 -3.97
N ILE A 194 6.28 12.84 -4.67
CA ILE A 194 4.90 12.77 -4.19
C ILE A 194 4.40 11.34 -4.37
N PHE A 195 3.82 10.82 -3.29
CA PHE A 195 3.13 9.53 -3.28
C PHE A 195 1.68 9.74 -2.87
N ILE A 196 0.79 9.09 -3.55
CA ILE A 196 -0.65 9.23 -3.36
C ILE A 196 -1.23 7.88 -2.92
N SER A 197 -2.17 7.90 -1.98
CA SER A 197 -2.98 6.74 -1.59
C SER A 197 -3.82 6.27 -2.76
N ASN A 198 -4.21 4.99 -2.78
CA ASN A 198 -5.19 4.55 -3.75
C ASN A 198 -6.48 5.37 -3.61
N GLN A 199 -7.06 5.72 -4.75
CA GLN A 199 -8.34 6.40 -4.84
C GLN A 199 -9.33 5.48 -5.56
N ASN A 200 -10.58 5.53 -5.17
CA ASN A 200 -11.66 4.86 -5.86
C ASN A 200 -12.71 5.88 -6.35
N GLY A 201 -13.51 5.46 -7.31
CA GLY A 201 -14.58 6.27 -7.88
C GLY A 201 -15.92 6.14 -7.15
N MET A 202 -16.00 5.36 -6.09
CA MET A 202 -17.21 5.23 -5.29
C MET A 202 -17.34 6.39 -4.30
N SER A 203 -18.57 6.78 -4.02
CA SER A 203 -18.93 7.73 -2.97
C SER A 203 -19.67 6.99 -1.86
N LYS A 204 -19.63 7.53 -0.65
CA LYS A 204 -20.43 7.02 0.48
C LYS A 204 -21.94 7.08 0.22
N ASP A 205 -22.36 7.96 -0.67
CA ASP A 205 -23.75 8.16 -1.03
C ASP A 205 -24.21 7.26 -2.19
N ASP A 206 -23.29 6.49 -2.80
CA ASP A 206 -23.63 5.56 -3.87
C ASP A 206 -24.35 4.33 -3.29
N LEU A 207 -25.68 4.28 -3.47
CA LEU A 207 -26.55 3.18 -2.98
C LEU A 207 -26.57 1.95 -3.89
N SER A 208 -25.98 2.05 -5.08
CA SER A 208 -25.93 1.00 -6.09
C SER A 208 -24.60 0.99 -6.82
N SER A 209 -24.38 -0.03 -7.65
CA SER A 209 -23.18 -0.09 -8.49
C SER A 209 -23.12 1.12 -9.43
N VAL A 210 -22.05 1.89 -9.35
CA VAL A 210 -21.78 3.01 -10.25
C VAL A 210 -21.10 2.47 -11.52
N PRO A 211 -21.50 2.91 -12.73
CA PRO A 211 -20.82 2.51 -13.97
C PRO A 211 -19.32 2.76 -13.92
N ILE A 212 -18.53 1.86 -14.51
CA ILE A 212 -17.07 1.92 -14.47
C ILE A 212 -16.51 3.21 -15.10
N GLU A 213 -17.21 3.76 -16.09
CA GLU A 213 -16.88 5.05 -16.68
C GLU A 213 -16.87 6.16 -15.64
N ILE A 214 -17.93 6.24 -14.84
CA ILE A 214 -18.09 7.26 -13.79
C ILE A 214 -17.08 7.02 -12.65
N GLN A 215 -16.86 5.77 -12.26
CA GLN A 215 -15.86 5.43 -11.25
C GLN A 215 -14.47 5.88 -11.71
N THR A 216 -14.11 5.62 -12.97
CA THR A 216 -12.80 5.96 -13.51
C THR A 216 -12.59 7.47 -13.59
N GLU A 217 -13.58 8.22 -14.07
CA GLU A 217 -13.51 9.67 -14.14
C GLU A 217 -13.37 10.29 -12.73
N ARG A 218 -14.20 9.91 -11.77
CA ARG A 218 -14.14 10.40 -10.39
C ARG A 218 -12.80 10.08 -9.71
N MET A 219 -12.27 8.87 -9.93
CA MET A 219 -10.96 8.47 -9.42
C MET A 219 -9.86 9.38 -9.97
N LEU A 220 -9.85 9.62 -11.28
CA LEU A 220 -8.84 10.47 -11.93
C LEU A 220 -8.98 11.94 -11.51
N GLU A 221 -10.19 12.44 -11.30
CA GLU A 221 -10.43 13.78 -10.73
C GLU A 221 -9.84 13.93 -9.32
N LYS A 222 -10.05 12.93 -8.44
CA LYS A 222 -9.46 12.92 -7.10
C LYS A 222 -7.92 12.92 -7.16
N LEU A 223 -7.34 12.09 -8.03
CA LEU A 223 -5.89 12.03 -8.21
C LEU A 223 -5.32 13.34 -8.77
N LEU A 224 -6.03 14.00 -9.70
CA LEU A 224 -5.65 15.34 -10.20
C LEU A 224 -5.65 16.36 -9.06
N GLN A 225 -6.73 16.44 -8.29
CA GLN A 225 -6.85 17.36 -7.15
C GLN A 225 -5.73 17.15 -6.13
N LEU A 226 -5.39 15.90 -5.80
CA LEU A 226 -4.28 15.58 -4.91
C LEU A 226 -2.93 15.98 -5.50
N SER A 227 -2.72 15.76 -6.79
CA SER A 227 -1.50 16.16 -7.49
C SER A 227 -1.32 17.68 -7.44
N GLU A 228 -2.35 18.45 -7.74
CA GLU A 228 -2.33 19.92 -7.72
C GLU A 228 -2.15 20.46 -6.29
N LYS A 229 -2.91 19.91 -5.33
CA LYS A 229 -2.83 20.31 -3.91
C LYS A 229 -1.43 20.06 -3.32
N SER A 230 -0.74 19.01 -3.80
CA SER A 230 0.64 18.70 -3.40
C SER A 230 1.72 19.43 -4.22
N GLY A 231 1.33 20.33 -5.13
CA GLY A 231 2.24 21.15 -5.93
C GLY A 231 2.84 20.41 -7.13
N SER A 232 2.06 19.52 -7.76
CA SER A 232 2.42 18.76 -8.95
C SER A 232 1.30 18.83 -10.00
N SER A 233 1.38 17.97 -11.01
CA SER A 233 0.37 17.80 -12.05
C SER A 233 0.46 16.40 -12.65
N PHE A 234 -0.57 15.98 -13.39
CA PHE A 234 -0.55 14.68 -14.08
C PHE A 234 0.60 14.52 -15.09
N ASN A 235 1.08 15.61 -15.69
CA ASN A 235 2.23 15.59 -16.59
C ASN A 235 3.55 15.19 -15.90
N GLN A 236 3.58 15.20 -14.57
CA GLN A 236 4.73 14.81 -13.75
C GLN A 236 4.56 13.41 -13.17
N ALA A 237 3.44 12.73 -13.43
CA ALA A 237 3.22 11.37 -12.97
C ALA A 237 4.22 10.41 -13.67
N VAL A 238 4.96 9.64 -12.90
CA VAL A 238 5.97 8.69 -13.40
C VAL A 238 5.47 7.25 -13.36
N LYS A 239 4.60 6.92 -12.42
CA LYS A 239 4.04 5.58 -12.25
C LYS A 239 2.58 5.65 -11.81
N ALA A 240 1.77 4.74 -12.33
CA ALA A 240 0.40 4.51 -11.92
C ALA A 240 0.12 3.01 -11.77
N GLU A 241 -0.66 2.69 -10.77
CA GLU A 241 -1.10 1.34 -10.42
C GLU A 241 -2.62 1.34 -10.47
N VAL A 242 -3.18 0.51 -11.34
CA VAL A 242 -4.64 0.44 -11.56
C VAL A 242 -5.12 -0.95 -11.20
N PHE A 243 -6.08 -1.01 -10.29
CA PHE A 243 -6.73 -2.24 -9.88
C PHE A 243 -8.19 -2.18 -10.31
N ILE A 244 -8.67 -3.22 -11.01
CA ILE A 244 -10.02 -3.32 -11.53
C ILE A 244 -10.73 -4.56 -10.99
N GLY A 245 -12.01 -4.47 -10.71
CA GLY A 245 -12.80 -5.59 -10.18
C GLY A 245 -13.07 -6.67 -11.25
N ASP A 246 -13.34 -6.26 -12.50
CA ASP A 246 -13.54 -7.15 -13.64
C ASP A 246 -12.58 -6.78 -14.79
N SER A 247 -11.88 -7.76 -15.33
CA SER A 247 -10.99 -7.56 -16.49
C SER A 247 -11.70 -7.08 -17.74
N LYS A 248 -13.01 -7.26 -17.84
CA LYS A 248 -13.84 -6.75 -18.96
C LYS A 248 -13.88 -5.23 -18.99
N ASP A 249 -13.69 -4.57 -17.83
CA ASP A 249 -13.71 -3.12 -17.71
C ASP A 249 -12.43 -2.46 -18.24
N PHE A 250 -11.39 -3.26 -18.52
CA PHE A 250 -10.10 -2.77 -18.97
C PHE A 250 -10.20 -1.81 -20.17
N THR A 251 -10.98 -2.16 -21.18
CA THR A 251 -11.09 -1.34 -22.40
C THR A 251 -11.68 0.03 -22.10
N VAL A 252 -12.72 0.08 -21.27
CA VAL A 252 -13.38 1.34 -20.87
C VAL A 252 -12.43 2.21 -20.06
N VAL A 253 -11.77 1.63 -19.07
CA VAL A 253 -10.75 2.32 -18.26
C VAL A 253 -9.63 2.88 -19.15
N ASP A 254 -9.15 2.08 -20.12
CA ASP A 254 -8.07 2.48 -21.03
C ASP A 254 -8.47 3.63 -21.98
N GLU A 255 -9.71 3.65 -22.46
CA GLU A 255 -10.23 4.74 -23.30
C GLU A 255 -10.33 6.06 -22.53
N ILE A 256 -10.78 6.01 -21.27
CA ILE A 256 -10.82 7.19 -20.40
C ILE A 256 -9.40 7.64 -20.08
N TRP A 257 -8.52 6.70 -19.73
CA TRP A 257 -7.11 6.99 -19.44
C TRP A 257 -6.42 7.75 -20.58
N LYS A 258 -6.67 7.38 -21.84
CA LYS A 258 -6.14 8.07 -23.03
C LYS A 258 -6.58 9.54 -23.11
N LYS A 259 -7.78 9.87 -22.66
CA LYS A 259 -8.28 11.26 -22.64
C LYS A 259 -7.55 12.08 -21.57
N TRP A 260 -7.29 11.48 -20.41
CA TRP A 260 -6.60 12.13 -19.31
C TRP A 260 -5.09 12.26 -19.49
N PHE A 261 -4.49 11.32 -20.20
CA PHE A 261 -3.05 11.28 -20.51
C PHE A 261 -2.81 11.24 -22.03
N PRO A 262 -3.18 12.30 -22.76
CA PRO A 262 -3.03 12.34 -24.23
C PRO A 262 -1.57 12.38 -24.69
N HIS A 263 -0.68 12.84 -23.80
CA HIS A 263 0.77 12.98 -24.06
C HIS A 263 1.55 12.48 -22.85
N ASN A 264 2.61 11.69 -23.10
CA ASN A 264 3.53 11.21 -22.05
C ASN A 264 2.83 10.55 -20.85
N PRO A 265 2.01 9.50 -21.04
CA PRO A 265 1.36 8.80 -19.94
C PRO A 265 2.41 8.20 -19.00
N PRO A 266 2.10 8.07 -17.68
CA PRO A 266 3.00 7.40 -16.74
C PRO A 266 3.18 5.92 -17.08
N ALA A 267 4.27 5.33 -16.63
CA ALA A 267 4.40 3.87 -16.62
C ALA A 267 3.23 3.29 -15.80
N ARG A 268 2.44 2.38 -16.40
CA ARG A 268 1.22 1.85 -15.81
C ARG A 268 1.15 0.34 -15.87
N PHE A 269 0.64 -0.28 -14.83
CA PHE A 269 0.06 -1.61 -14.93
C PHE A 269 -1.43 -1.59 -14.57
N VAL A 270 -2.17 -2.58 -15.04
CA VAL A 270 -3.58 -2.81 -14.70
C VAL A 270 -3.73 -4.25 -14.29
N LEU A 271 -4.28 -4.50 -13.10
CA LEU A 271 -4.49 -5.83 -12.56
C LEU A 271 -5.92 -5.99 -12.04
N PRO A 272 -6.57 -7.14 -12.27
CA PRO A 272 -7.79 -7.48 -11.56
C PRO A 272 -7.48 -7.79 -10.11
N HIS A 273 -8.37 -7.40 -9.19
CA HIS A 273 -8.26 -7.66 -7.74
C HIS A 273 -9.44 -8.48 -7.22
N ALA A 274 -9.35 -8.97 -5.99
CA ALA A 274 -10.37 -9.84 -5.39
C ALA A 274 -11.30 -9.13 -4.38
N GLY A 275 -11.17 -7.82 -4.21
CA GLY A 275 -12.00 -7.02 -3.29
C GLY A 275 -11.27 -5.80 -2.77
#